data_4df017611474fd90fb2b82d8de562ffe
#
_entry.id   4df017611474fd90fb2b82d8de562ffe
#
_cell.length_a   1.000
_cell.length_b   1.000
_cell.length_c   1.000
_cell.angle_alpha   90.00
_cell.angle_beta   90.00
_cell.angle_gamma   90.00
#
_symmetry.space_group_name_H-M   'P 1'
#
loop_
_entity.id
_entity.type
_entity.pdbx_description
1 polymer ?
#
loop_
_entity_poly.entity_id
_entity_poly.type
_entity_poly.pdbx_seq_one_letter_code
_entity_poly.pdbx_strand_id
1 'polypeptide(L)'
;MQYTLKKSLGQHFLKDASICIKIKDALLEQEIAQLLEVGPGGGALTQHVYDIPTKDFKAIELDTEKVNFLLHTYPELEDKLINADFLEMNVPFSDEFVVVGNFPYNISTQIVFKVLDWKLQVPVMIGMFQKEVAERIAAKPNSKAYGILSVLAQAFYDVTYLFDVPPESFTPPPKVMSGVIQMKRKENFPTMLSEKSFYHIVKMAFGQRRKMLRNPLKPYFTTAQLEDPIFTKRAENLTYEDYAALTFKMHVAST
;
A
#
# COMPACT_ATOMS: atom_id res chain seq x y z
N MET A 1 16.29 4.73 -27.65
CA MET A 1 14.89 4.33 -27.92
C MET A 1 13.97 5.31 -27.20
N GLN A 2 12.89 5.82 -27.80
CA GLN A 2 11.91 6.68 -27.10
C GLN A 2 10.65 5.84 -26.88
N TYR A 3 10.03 5.94 -25.70
CA TYR A 3 8.74 5.30 -25.41
C TYR A 3 7.63 6.34 -25.28
N THR A 4 6.39 5.94 -25.55
CA THR A 4 5.24 6.83 -25.56
C THR A 4 4.53 6.82 -24.21
N LEU A 5 4.17 8.02 -23.71
CA LEU A 5 3.36 8.18 -22.50
C LEU A 5 1.92 7.72 -22.72
N LYS A 6 1.50 6.68 -22.03
CA LYS A 6 0.11 6.17 -22.09
C LYS A 6 -0.71 6.80 -20.97
N LYS A 7 -1.53 7.80 -21.30
CA LYS A 7 -2.44 8.46 -20.32
C LYS A 7 -3.37 7.48 -19.60
N SER A 8 -3.76 6.38 -20.26
CA SER A 8 -4.60 5.32 -19.70
C SER A 8 -3.94 4.59 -18.51
N LEU A 9 -2.62 4.63 -18.40
CA LEU A 9 -1.87 4.00 -17.32
C LEU A 9 -1.48 4.99 -16.18
N GLY A 10 -1.99 6.23 -16.22
CA GLY A 10 -1.78 7.22 -15.15
C GLY A 10 -0.31 7.61 -14.95
N GLN A 11 0.48 7.66 -16.05
CA GLN A 11 1.93 7.75 -15.99
C GLN A 11 2.42 9.18 -15.81
N HIS A 12 3.13 9.40 -14.72
CA HIS A 12 3.92 10.60 -14.42
C HIS A 12 5.34 10.16 -14.10
N PHE A 13 6.33 10.55 -14.95
CA PHE A 13 7.71 10.15 -14.74
C PHE A 13 8.37 11.06 -13.73
N LEU A 14 8.87 10.48 -12.66
CA LEU A 14 9.73 11.16 -11.71
C LEU A 14 11.02 11.57 -12.44
N LYS A 15 11.35 12.86 -12.43
CA LYS A 15 12.58 13.41 -13.02
C LYS A 15 13.54 13.97 -11.98
N ASP A 16 13.06 14.13 -10.75
CA ASP A 16 13.82 14.69 -9.65
C ASP A 16 14.62 13.61 -8.94
N ALA A 17 15.90 13.54 -9.24
CA ALA A 17 16.81 12.56 -8.65
C ALA A 17 16.91 12.68 -7.11
N SER A 18 16.70 13.88 -6.54
CA SER A 18 16.75 14.07 -5.09
C SER A 18 15.65 13.28 -4.37
N ILE A 19 14.50 13.11 -5.00
CA ILE A 19 13.39 12.28 -4.48
C ILE A 19 13.76 10.80 -4.51
N CYS A 20 14.37 10.34 -5.63
CA CYS A 20 14.85 8.95 -5.73
C CYS A 20 15.90 8.64 -4.67
N ILE A 21 16.82 9.58 -4.43
CA ILE A 21 17.85 9.45 -3.39
C ILE A 21 17.21 9.36 -1.99
N LYS A 22 16.23 10.20 -1.66
CA LYS A 22 15.51 10.13 -0.39
C LYS A 22 14.78 8.79 -0.20
N ILE A 23 14.21 8.21 -1.27
CA ILE A 23 13.60 6.88 -1.22
C ILE A 23 14.68 5.81 -1.01
N LYS A 24 15.81 5.89 -1.73
CA LYS A 24 16.97 5.01 -1.51
C LYS A 24 17.48 5.08 -0.08
N ASP A 25 17.65 6.29 0.47
CA ASP A 25 18.11 6.49 1.86
C ASP A 25 17.16 5.83 2.86
N ALA A 26 15.85 6.01 2.68
CA ALA A 26 14.84 5.33 3.52
C ALA A 26 14.88 3.80 3.39
N LEU A 27 15.20 3.26 2.20
CA LEU A 27 15.43 1.83 2.00
C LEU A 27 16.68 1.36 2.75
N LEU A 28 17.79 2.10 2.68
CA LEU A 28 19.05 1.72 3.32
C LEU A 28 18.99 1.69 4.86
N GLU A 29 17.97 2.32 5.46
CA GLU A 29 17.67 2.20 6.89
C GLU A 29 16.99 0.86 7.25
N GLN A 30 16.64 0.03 6.27
CA GLN A 30 15.94 -1.24 6.46
C GLN A 30 16.88 -2.43 6.22
N GLU A 31 16.55 -3.56 6.84
CA GLU A 31 17.17 -4.85 6.49
C GLU A 31 16.52 -5.35 5.18
N ILE A 32 17.31 -5.38 4.10
CA ILE A 32 16.83 -5.77 2.77
C ILE A 32 17.52 -7.06 2.34
N ALA A 33 16.83 -8.19 2.48
CA ALA A 33 17.30 -9.45 1.92
C ALA A 33 17.07 -9.50 0.39
N GLN A 34 15.86 -9.15 -0.04
CA GLN A 34 15.45 -9.13 -1.44
C GLN A 34 14.60 -7.86 -1.69
N LEU A 35 14.66 -7.31 -2.91
CA LEU A 35 13.99 -6.06 -3.26
C LEU A 35 13.14 -6.22 -4.53
N LEU A 36 11.88 -5.83 -4.44
CA LEU A 36 10.95 -5.75 -5.57
C LEU A 36 10.61 -4.30 -5.87
N GLU A 37 10.96 -3.81 -7.05
CA GLU A 37 10.44 -2.55 -7.57
C GLU A 37 9.17 -2.78 -8.37
N VAL A 38 8.09 -2.07 -8.04
CA VAL A 38 6.81 -2.15 -8.75
C VAL A 38 6.61 -0.92 -9.61
N GLY A 39 6.48 -1.13 -10.93
CA GLY A 39 6.28 -0.08 -11.91
C GLY A 39 7.52 0.80 -12.14
N PRO A 40 8.69 0.23 -12.53
CA PRO A 40 9.91 0.99 -12.77
C PRO A 40 9.75 2.08 -13.84
N GLY A 41 8.79 1.92 -14.75
CA GLY A 41 8.47 2.91 -15.77
C GLY A 41 9.66 3.21 -16.68
N GLY A 42 10.15 4.45 -16.65
CA GLY A 42 11.35 4.86 -17.37
C GLY A 42 12.67 4.64 -16.63
N GLY A 43 12.65 3.97 -15.48
CA GLY A 43 13.86 3.63 -14.71
C GLY A 43 14.36 4.74 -13.78
N ALA A 44 13.56 5.77 -13.54
CA ALA A 44 13.99 6.90 -12.71
C ALA A 44 14.37 6.49 -11.27
N LEU A 45 13.57 5.63 -10.65
CA LEU A 45 13.90 5.07 -9.34
C LEU A 45 14.85 3.88 -9.47
N THR A 46 14.65 3.04 -10.49
CA THR A 46 15.44 1.83 -10.75
C THR A 46 16.95 2.09 -10.70
N GLN A 47 17.44 3.14 -11.39
CA GLN A 47 18.86 3.50 -11.43
C GLN A 47 19.49 3.79 -10.06
N HIS A 48 18.67 4.03 -9.04
CA HIS A 48 19.12 4.31 -7.67
C HIS A 48 18.97 3.11 -6.74
N VAL A 49 18.16 2.09 -7.11
CA VAL A 49 17.82 1.00 -6.19
C VAL A 49 18.27 -0.38 -6.65
N TYR A 50 18.52 -0.60 -7.97
CA TYR A 50 18.90 -1.92 -8.49
C TYR A 50 20.27 -2.41 -8.00
N ASP A 51 21.14 -1.50 -7.58
CA ASP A 51 22.50 -1.76 -7.08
C ASP A 51 22.60 -1.79 -5.55
N ILE A 52 21.47 -1.63 -4.84
CA ILE A 52 21.45 -1.79 -3.38
C ILE A 52 21.91 -3.22 -3.04
N PRO A 53 22.84 -3.38 -2.08
CA PRO A 53 23.33 -4.71 -1.68
C PRO A 53 22.20 -5.59 -1.15
N THR A 54 21.68 -6.45 -1.99
CA THR A 54 20.65 -7.44 -1.66
C THR A 54 21.03 -8.80 -2.23
N LYS A 55 20.41 -9.88 -1.75
CA LYS A 55 20.59 -11.22 -2.35
C LYS A 55 20.02 -11.29 -3.76
N ASP A 56 18.92 -10.59 -4.01
CA ASP A 56 18.26 -10.54 -5.31
C ASP A 56 17.42 -9.26 -5.45
N PHE A 57 17.40 -8.70 -6.65
CA PHE A 57 16.57 -7.58 -7.07
C PHE A 57 15.68 -8.02 -8.22
N LYS A 58 14.40 -7.68 -8.16
CA LYS A 58 13.48 -7.82 -9.30
C LYS A 58 12.68 -6.54 -9.49
N ALA A 59 12.31 -6.27 -10.73
CA ALA A 59 11.38 -5.20 -11.07
C ALA A 59 10.24 -5.77 -11.91
N ILE A 60 9.03 -5.25 -11.70
CA ILE A 60 7.84 -5.70 -12.44
C ILE A 60 7.19 -4.52 -13.16
N GLU A 61 7.01 -4.66 -14.48
CA GLU A 61 6.40 -3.66 -15.35
C GLU A 61 5.37 -4.31 -16.29
N LEU A 62 4.20 -3.70 -16.36
CA LEU A 62 3.10 -4.17 -17.22
C LEU A 62 3.32 -3.77 -18.69
N ASP A 63 3.88 -2.58 -18.92
CA ASP A 63 4.02 -2.01 -20.25
C ASP A 63 5.27 -2.56 -20.95
N THR A 64 5.07 -3.46 -21.94
CA THR A 64 6.13 -4.10 -22.71
C THR A 64 7.07 -3.09 -23.42
N GLU A 65 6.56 -1.90 -23.84
CA GLU A 65 7.42 -0.86 -24.44
C GLU A 65 8.46 -0.36 -23.43
N LYS A 66 8.06 -0.24 -22.16
CA LYS A 66 8.95 0.19 -21.06
C LYS A 66 9.91 -0.92 -20.66
N VAL A 67 9.43 -2.17 -20.64
CA VAL A 67 10.32 -3.33 -20.45
C VAL A 67 11.44 -3.32 -21.48
N ASN A 68 11.12 -3.18 -22.77
CA ASN A 68 12.12 -3.11 -23.84
C ASN A 68 13.05 -1.90 -23.69
N PHE A 69 12.51 -0.75 -23.28
CA PHE A 69 13.31 0.45 -23.02
C PHE A 69 14.29 0.23 -21.86
N LEU A 70 13.82 -0.36 -20.75
CA LEU A 70 14.64 -0.64 -19.58
C LEU A 70 15.76 -1.63 -19.90
N LEU A 71 15.46 -2.73 -20.60
CA LEU A 71 16.47 -3.72 -21.04
C LEU A 71 17.50 -3.13 -21.99
N HIS A 72 17.09 -2.19 -22.84
CA HIS A 72 18.05 -1.47 -23.71
C HIS A 72 18.94 -0.51 -22.90
N THR A 73 18.40 0.13 -21.87
CA THR A 73 19.10 1.14 -21.07
C THR A 73 19.94 0.52 -19.95
N TYR A 74 19.44 -0.58 -19.37
CA TYR A 74 20.04 -1.33 -18.27
C TYR A 74 20.07 -2.84 -18.62
N PRO A 75 21.00 -3.29 -19.49
CA PRO A 75 21.07 -4.70 -19.89
C PRO A 75 21.24 -5.69 -18.74
N GLU A 76 21.81 -5.23 -17.62
CA GLU A 76 21.98 -5.98 -16.37
C GLU A 76 20.67 -6.37 -15.68
N LEU A 77 19.53 -5.84 -16.15
CA LEU A 77 18.20 -6.19 -15.65
C LEU A 77 17.53 -7.34 -16.42
N GLU A 78 18.19 -7.96 -17.42
CA GLU A 78 17.59 -8.97 -18.32
C GLU A 78 16.90 -10.10 -17.54
N ASP A 79 17.58 -10.66 -16.53
CA ASP A 79 17.02 -11.75 -15.69
C ASP A 79 16.23 -11.25 -14.47
N LYS A 80 16.12 -9.95 -14.29
CA LYS A 80 15.52 -9.30 -13.11
C LYS A 80 14.21 -8.59 -13.43
N LEU A 81 13.94 -8.28 -14.69
CA LEU A 81 12.77 -7.54 -15.12
C LEU A 81 11.65 -8.49 -15.55
N ILE A 82 10.52 -8.42 -14.85
CA ILE A 82 9.34 -9.25 -15.08
C ILE A 82 8.31 -8.42 -15.84
N ASN A 83 7.94 -8.87 -17.06
CA ASN A 83 6.83 -8.25 -17.80
C ASN A 83 5.51 -8.92 -17.41
N ALA A 84 4.82 -8.38 -16.42
CA ALA A 84 3.55 -8.92 -15.93
C ALA A 84 2.73 -7.85 -15.20
N ASP A 85 1.45 -8.18 -14.93
CA ASP A 85 0.61 -7.40 -14.02
C ASP A 85 0.94 -7.74 -12.57
N PHE A 86 1.39 -6.75 -11.81
CA PHE A 86 1.68 -6.90 -10.38
C PHE A 86 0.47 -7.41 -9.59
N LEU A 87 -0.74 -6.98 -9.94
CA LEU A 87 -1.94 -7.36 -9.20
C LEU A 87 -2.31 -8.82 -9.39
N GLU A 88 -1.97 -9.42 -10.53
CA GLU A 88 -2.30 -10.81 -10.88
C GLU A 88 -1.18 -11.80 -10.56
N MET A 89 0.06 -11.30 -10.32
CA MET A 89 1.19 -12.20 -10.11
C MET A 89 1.18 -12.87 -8.73
N ASN A 90 1.87 -14.00 -8.64
CA ASN A 90 2.22 -14.63 -7.36
C ASN A 90 3.47 -13.96 -6.75
N VAL A 91 3.74 -14.29 -5.48
CA VAL A 91 4.95 -13.84 -4.78
C VAL A 91 6.20 -14.17 -5.62
N PRO A 92 7.06 -13.17 -5.92
CA PRO A 92 8.18 -13.37 -6.86
C PRO A 92 9.44 -13.99 -6.23
N PHE A 93 9.45 -14.13 -4.90
CA PHE A 93 10.58 -14.64 -4.13
C PHE A 93 10.14 -15.76 -3.18
N SER A 94 11.08 -16.63 -2.77
CA SER A 94 10.83 -17.68 -1.76
C SER A 94 10.91 -17.15 -0.34
N ASP A 95 11.71 -16.11 -0.12
CA ASP A 95 11.95 -15.51 1.19
C ASP A 95 11.33 -14.12 1.30
N GLU A 96 11.52 -13.45 2.43
CA GLU A 96 11.05 -12.08 2.67
C GLU A 96 11.71 -11.08 1.72
N PHE A 97 10.93 -10.10 1.26
CA PHE A 97 11.40 -9.05 0.36
C PHE A 97 10.76 -7.69 0.66
N VAL A 98 11.49 -6.64 0.38
CA VAL A 98 11.01 -5.26 0.48
C VAL A 98 10.35 -4.86 -0.83
N VAL A 99 9.24 -4.14 -0.76
CA VAL A 99 8.55 -3.57 -1.92
C VAL A 99 8.84 -2.07 -2.00
N VAL A 100 9.24 -1.60 -3.17
CA VAL A 100 9.44 -0.18 -3.43
C VAL A 100 8.79 0.23 -4.76
N GLY A 101 8.39 1.49 -4.88
CA GLY A 101 7.94 2.01 -6.17
C GLY A 101 7.39 3.43 -6.14
N ASN A 102 7.41 4.03 -7.33
CA ASN A 102 6.59 5.18 -7.68
C ASN A 102 5.28 4.64 -8.28
N PHE A 103 4.31 4.32 -7.43
CA PHE A 103 3.13 3.55 -7.83
C PHE A 103 2.19 4.31 -8.76
N PRO A 104 1.69 3.65 -9.83
CA PRO A 104 0.65 4.23 -10.69
C PRO A 104 -0.58 4.62 -9.87
N TYR A 105 -1.04 5.87 -9.98
CA TYR A 105 -2.10 6.40 -9.11
C TYR A 105 -3.43 5.65 -9.22
N ASN A 106 -3.76 5.16 -10.41
CA ASN A 106 -5.00 4.45 -10.69
C ASN A 106 -5.11 3.08 -10.00
N ILE A 107 -3.99 2.45 -9.64
CA ILE A 107 -3.95 1.13 -8.97
C ILE A 107 -3.27 1.18 -7.60
N SER A 108 -2.87 2.34 -7.12
CA SER A 108 -2.08 2.47 -5.90
C SER A 108 -2.73 1.86 -4.65
N THR A 109 -4.06 1.96 -4.54
CA THR A 109 -4.81 1.32 -3.45
C THR A 109 -4.80 -0.22 -3.57
N GLN A 110 -4.92 -0.76 -4.80
CA GLN A 110 -4.85 -2.21 -5.03
C GLN A 110 -3.46 -2.76 -4.72
N ILE A 111 -2.39 -1.97 -5.00
CA ILE A 111 -1.02 -2.33 -4.62
C ILE A 111 -0.91 -2.49 -3.09
N VAL A 112 -1.49 -1.58 -2.30
CA VAL A 112 -1.52 -1.72 -0.83
C VAL A 112 -2.24 -3.00 -0.43
N PHE A 113 -3.40 -3.30 -1.01
CA PHE A 113 -4.10 -4.56 -0.70
C PHE A 113 -3.28 -5.79 -1.08
N LYS A 114 -2.60 -5.78 -2.22
CA LYS A 114 -1.71 -6.87 -2.62
C LYS A 114 -0.56 -7.07 -1.62
N VAL A 115 0.02 -5.98 -1.12
CA VAL A 115 1.04 -6.02 -0.05
C VAL A 115 0.45 -6.59 1.25
N LEU A 116 -0.80 -6.23 1.60
CA LEU A 116 -1.49 -6.82 2.76
C LEU A 116 -1.73 -8.32 2.58
N ASP A 117 -2.04 -8.80 1.38
CA ASP A 117 -2.15 -10.23 1.09
C ASP A 117 -0.80 -10.94 1.24
N TRP A 118 0.30 -10.26 0.90
CA TRP A 118 1.67 -10.76 1.01
C TRP A 118 2.38 -10.39 2.32
N LYS A 119 1.65 -9.95 3.34
CA LYS A 119 2.24 -9.40 4.58
C LYS A 119 3.21 -10.33 5.31
N LEU A 120 3.07 -11.65 5.13
CA LEU A 120 4.01 -12.61 5.74
C LEU A 120 5.37 -12.62 5.04
N GLN A 121 5.44 -12.20 3.76
CA GLN A 121 6.66 -12.12 2.95
C GLN A 121 7.18 -10.68 2.79
N VAL A 122 6.34 -9.67 3.03
CA VAL A 122 6.72 -8.26 2.85
C VAL A 122 6.89 -7.58 4.20
N PRO A 123 8.12 -7.55 4.76
CA PRO A 123 8.40 -6.86 6.03
C PRO A 123 8.32 -5.34 5.90
N VAL A 124 8.67 -4.79 4.73
CA VAL A 124 8.68 -3.33 4.49
C VAL A 124 8.16 -3.02 3.08
N MET A 125 7.34 -1.96 2.98
CA MET A 125 7.03 -1.30 1.71
C MET A 125 7.36 0.19 1.84
N ILE A 126 8.08 0.76 0.86
CA ILE A 126 8.27 2.20 0.70
C ILE A 126 7.71 2.61 -0.65
N GLY A 127 6.68 3.45 -0.62
CA GLY A 127 5.95 3.78 -1.84
C GLY A 127 5.53 5.23 -1.94
N MET A 128 5.52 5.72 -3.17
CA MET A 128 4.99 7.03 -3.51
C MET A 128 3.56 6.89 -4.05
N PHE A 129 2.67 7.72 -3.53
CA PHE A 129 1.24 7.76 -3.81
C PHE A 129 0.79 9.19 -4.09
N GLN A 130 -0.42 9.39 -4.60
CA GLN A 130 -1.07 10.70 -4.45
C GLN A 130 -1.13 11.06 -2.96
N LYS A 131 -0.87 12.34 -2.64
CA LYS A 131 -0.80 12.83 -1.24
C LYS A 131 -2.03 12.41 -0.43
N GLU A 132 -3.24 12.57 -0.98
CA GLU A 132 -4.48 12.18 -0.29
C GLU A 132 -4.52 10.68 0.06
N VAL A 133 -3.98 9.81 -0.82
CA VAL A 133 -3.92 8.37 -0.57
C VAL A 133 -2.88 8.06 0.51
N ALA A 134 -1.70 8.66 0.43
CA ALA A 134 -0.64 8.53 1.43
C ALA A 134 -1.12 8.98 2.83
N GLU A 135 -1.74 10.16 2.91
CA GLU A 135 -2.34 10.68 4.14
C GLU A 135 -3.43 9.76 4.68
N ARG A 136 -4.26 9.18 3.81
CA ARG A 136 -5.31 8.24 4.20
C ARG A 136 -4.74 6.95 4.79
N ILE A 137 -3.68 6.39 4.22
CA ILE A 137 -3.04 5.17 4.75
C ILE A 137 -2.44 5.45 6.14
N ALA A 138 -1.79 6.60 6.32
CA ALA A 138 -1.13 7.01 7.56
C ALA A 138 -2.06 7.69 8.59
N ALA A 139 -3.33 7.92 8.25
CA ALA A 139 -4.27 8.67 9.08
C ALA A 139 -4.54 7.99 10.43
N LYS A 140 -4.63 8.79 11.49
CA LYS A 140 -4.99 8.31 12.84
C LYS A 140 -6.52 8.34 13.05
N PRO A 141 -7.07 7.51 13.96
CA PRO A 141 -8.46 7.58 14.37
C PRO A 141 -8.88 9.02 14.73
N ASN A 142 -10.15 9.33 14.53
CA ASN A 142 -10.76 10.64 14.74
C ASN A 142 -10.33 11.73 13.73
N SER A 143 -9.57 11.39 12.69
CA SER A 143 -9.24 12.32 11.62
C SER A 143 -10.16 12.14 10.41
N LYS A 144 -10.31 13.23 9.60
CA LYS A 144 -11.13 13.21 8.38
C LYS A 144 -10.63 12.20 7.35
N ALA A 145 -9.31 12.00 7.27
CA ALA A 145 -8.67 11.09 6.31
C ALA A 145 -8.78 9.61 6.72
N TYR A 146 -8.99 9.31 8.03
CA TYR A 146 -9.07 7.94 8.53
C TYR A 146 -10.23 7.16 7.89
N GLY A 147 -9.93 5.97 7.35
CA GLY A 147 -10.87 5.17 6.61
C GLY A 147 -10.52 3.69 6.58
N ILE A 148 -11.20 2.93 5.73
CA ILE A 148 -10.98 1.48 5.58
C ILE A 148 -9.49 1.18 5.39
N LEU A 149 -8.84 1.89 4.46
CA LEU A 149 -7.44 1.67 4.12
C LEU A 149 -6.49 1.92 5.30
N SER A 150 -6.80 2.94 6.14
CA SER A 150 -6.06 3.22 7.38
C SER A 150 -6.14 2.04 8.34
N VAL A 151 -7.38 1.57 8.61
CA VAL A 151 -7.62 0.48 9.57
C VAL A 151 -6.94 -0.80 9.11
N LEU A 152 -7.11 -1.17 7.84
CA LEU A 152 -6.59 -2.43 7.30
C LEU A 152 -5.06 -2.42 7.20
N ALA A 153 -4.44 -1.32 6.75
CA ALA A 153 -2.99 -1.21 6.70
C ALA A 153 -2.38 -1.22 8.12
N GLN A 154 -2.93 -0.41 9.03
CA GLN A 154 -2.38 -0.25 10.37
C GLN A 154 -2.63 -1.44 11.30
N ALA A 155 -3.53 -2.36 10.95
CA ALA A 155 -3.67 -3.63 11.66
C ALA A 155 -2.41 -4.50 11.53
N PHE A 156 -1.70 -4.41 10.40
CA PHE A 156 -0.56 -5.29 10.10
C PHE A 156 0.77 -4.54 9.99
N TYR A 157 0.74 -3.22 9.77
CA TYR A 157 1.92 -2.39 9.56
C TYR A 157 1.90 -1.13 10.43
N ASP A 158 3.08 -0.72 10.89
CA ASP A 158 3.31 0.64 11.35
C ASP A 158 3.52 1.51 10.11
N VAL A 159 2.70 2.56 9.98
CA VAL A 159 2.70 3.42 8.80
C VAL A 159 3.29 4.78 9.16
N THR A 160 4.34 5.17 8.46
CA THR A 160 5.01 6.46 8.61
C THR A 160 4.89 7.27 7.32
N TYR A 161 4.40 8.49 7.40
CA TYR A 161 4.45 9.45 6.31
C TYR A 161 5.84 10.08 6.28
N LEU A 162 6.61 9.86 5.21
CA LEU A 162 8.01 10.28 5.15
C LEU A 162 8.15 11.73 4.68
N PHE A 163 7.66 12.04 3.47
CA PHE A 163 7.76 13.38 2.90
C PHE A 163 6.81 13.61 1.73
N ASP A 164 6.58 14.88 1.43
CA ASP A 164 5.82 15.36 0.26
C ASP A 164 6.69 15.38 -0.99
N VAL A 165 6.07 15.15 -2.16
CA VAL A 165 6.70 15.27 -3.47
C VAL A 165 5.85 16.21 -4.35
N PRO A 166 6.39 17.36 -4.75
CA PRO A 166 5.64 18.35 -5.51
C PRO A 166 5.47 17.95 -6.99
N PRO A 167 4.41 18.44 -7.66
CA PRO A 167 4.10 18.09 -9.05
C PRO A 167 5.23 18.36 -10.04
N GLU A 168 6.01 19.41 -9.82
CA GLU A 168 7.16 19.79 -10.65
C GLU A 168 8.28 18.76 -10.68
N SER A 169 8.31 17.83 -9.73
CA SER A 169 9.24 16.69 -9.72
C SER A 169 8.95 15.65 -10.81
N PHE A 170 7.85 15.82 -11.56
CA PHE A 170 7.40 14.87 -12.59
C PHE A 170 7.31 15.48 -13.99
N THR A 171 7.31 14.61 -15.01
CA THR A 171 7.03 14.94 -16.42
C THR A 171 6.06 13.92 -17.01
N PRO A 172 4.87 14.32 -17.49
CA PRO A 172 4.22 15.62 -17.21
C PRO A 172 3.88 15.76 -15.71
N PRO A 173 3.78 16.99 -15.17
CA PRO A 173 3.42 17.17 -13.79
C PRO A 173 1.98 16.68 -13.53
N PRO A 174 1.73 15.95 -12.43
CA PRO A 174 0.38 15.60 -12.00
C PRO A 174 -0.36 16.85 -11.51
N LYS A 175 -1.69 16.76 -11.43
CA LYS A 175 -2.52 17.86 -10.91
C LYS A 175 -2.50 17.98 -9.38
N VAL A 176 -1.94 16.99 -8.69
CA VAL A 176 -1.92 16.87 -7.23
C VAL A 176 -0.51 16.56 -6.73
N MET A 177 -0.23 16.91 -5.50
CA MET A 177 0.99 16.50 -4.82
C MET A 177 1.02 14.99 -4.61
N SER A 178 2.20 14.45 -4.47
CA SER A 178 2.44 13.07 -4.03
C SER A 178 2.99 13.06 -2.61
N GLY A 179 2.92 11.90 -1.97
CA GLY A 179 3.53 11.64 -0.67
C GLY A 179 4.19 10.28 -0.67
N VAL A 180 5.31 10.17 0.00
CA VAL A 180 6.01 8.91 0.22
C VAL A 180 5.70 8.42 1.62
N ILE A 181 5.32 7.15 1.73
CA ILE A 181 5.09 6.47 3.01
C ILE A 181 5.97 5.25 3.12
N GLN A 182 6.25 4.88 4.36
CA GLN A 182 6.78 3.59 4.74
C GLN A 182 5.72 2.80 5.49
N MET A 183 5.58 1.53 5.17
CA MET A 183 4.82 0.54 5.91
C MET A 183 5.80 -0.51 6.42
N LYS A 184 5.99 -0.61 7.74
CA LYS A 184 6.85 -1.60 8.40
C LYS A 184 5.96 -2.62 9.11
N ARG A 185 6.10 -3.90 8.76
CA ARG A 185 5.29 -4.98 9.33
C ARG A 185 5.47 -5.04 10.85
N LYS A 186 4.36 -5.18 11.56
CA LYS A 186 4.36 -5.37 13.01
C LYS A 186 4.87 -6.76 13.37
N GLU A 187 5.56 -6.88 14.48
CA GLU A 187 5.98 -8.19 15.03
C GLU A 187 4.75 -9.02 15.45
N ASN A 188 3.75 -8.35 16.02
CA ASN A 188 2.53 -8.99 16.48
C ASN A 188 1.30 -8.35 15.84
N PHE A 189 0.47 -9.17 15.21
CA PHE A 189 -0.81 -8.73 14.66
C PHE A 189 -1.89 -8.73 15.75
N PRO A 190 -2.90 -7.86 15.64
CA PRO A 190 -4.02 -7.86 16.57
C PRO A 190 -4.75 -9.20 16.54
N THR A 191 -5.08 -9.73 17.71
CA THR A 191 -5.87 -10.96 17.81
C THR A 191 -7.28 -10.68 17.33
N MET A 192 -7.77 -11.45 16.37
CA MET A 192 -9.09 -11.35 15.75
C MET A 192 -9.67 -12.74 15.46
N LEU A 193 -10.98 -12.85 15.33
CA LEU A 193 -11.65 -14.13 15.02
C LEU A 193 -11.13 -14.69 13.67
N SER A 194 -11.07 -13.85 12.65
CA SER A 194 -10.44 -14.12 11.35
C SER A 194 -10.22 -12.82 10.59
N GLU A 195 -9.26 -12.78 9.68
CA GLU A 195 -9.05 -11.62 8.81
C GLU A 195 -10.30 -11.34 7.95
N LYS A 196 -10.97 -12.37 7.46
CA LYS A 196 -12.24 -12.22 6.72
C LYS A 196 -13.30 -11.47 7.52
N SER A 197 -13.48 -11.83 8.79
CA SER A 197 -14.42 -11.14 9.69
C SER A 197 -13.98 -9.70 9.97
N PHE A 198 -12.68 -9.47 10.14
CA PHE A 198 -12.11 -8.15 10.36
C PHE A 198 -12.31 -7.23 9.16
N TYR A 199 -11.96 -7.68 7.95
CA TYR A 199 -12.20 -6.92 6.71
C TYR A 199 -13.69 -6.61 6.52
N HIS A 200 -14.55 -7.60 6.80
CA HIS A 200 -15.99 -7.46 6.67
C HIS A 200 -16.56 -6.38 7.61
N ILE A 201 -16.25 -6.46 8.92
CA ILE A 201 -16.79 -5.50 9.90
C ILE A 201 -16.31 -4.07 9.62
N VAL A 202 -15.04 -3.89 9.24
CA VAL A 202 -14.49 -2.60 8.88
C VAL A 202 -15.22 -2.02 7.66
N LYS A 203 -15.40 -2.82 6.59
CA LYS A 203 -16.12 -2.41 5.38
C LYS A 203 -17.56 -2.01 5.69
N MET A 204 -18.27 -2.80 6.50
CA MET A 204 -19.66 -2.50 6.89
C MET A 204 -19.76 -1.21 7.69
N ALA A 205 -18.90 -1.03 8.69
CA ALA A 205 -18.87 0.18 9.51
C ALA A 205 -18.66 1.46 8.68
N PHE A 206 -17.66 1.46 7.81
CA PHE A 206 -17.34 2.60 6.93
C PHE A 206 -18.34 2.79 5.78
N GLY A 207 -19.11 1.78 5.42
CA GLY A 207 -20.21 1.91 4.45
C GLY A 207 -21.26 2.94 4.86
N GLN A 208 -21.40 3.20 6.16
CA GLN A 208 -22.25 4.25 6.73
C GLN A 208 -21.46 5.15 7.69
N ARG A 209 -20.30 5.64 7.28
CA ARG A 209 -19.31 6.36 8.09
C ARG A 209 -19.91 7.43 9.03
N ARG A 210 -20.95 8.18 8.56
CA ARG A 210 -21.59 9.27 9.35
C ARG A 210 -22.58 8.79 10.40
N LYS A 211 -22.95 7.51 10.41
CA LYS A 211 -23.89 6.92 11.37
C LYS A 211 -23.15 6.29 12.55
N MET A 212 -23.83 6.17 13.69
CA MET A 212 -23.34 5.35 14.81
C MET A 212 -23.21 3.89 14.38
N LEU A 213 -22.22 3.19 14.88
CA LEU A 213 -21.91 1.79 14.53
C LEU A 213 -23.09 0.83 14.72
N ARG A 214 -23.98 1.11 15.69
CA ARG A 214 -25.21 0.32 15.89
C ARG A 214 -26.09 0.22 14.62
N ASN A 215 -26.00 1.19 13.71
CA ASN A 215 -26.81 1.18 12.48
C ASN A 215 -26.25 0.21 11.41
N PRO A 216 -25.01 0.40 10.92
CA PRO A 216 -24.45 -0.49 9.90
C PRO A 216 -24.14 -1.89 10.43
N LEU A 217 -23.89 -2.05 11.73
CA LEU A 217 -23.51 -3.33 12.33
C LEU A 217 -24.69 -4.10 12.97
N LYS A 218 -25.89 -3.55 12.97
CA LYS A 218 -27.10 -4.20 13.53
C LYS A 218 -27.29 -5.66 13.05
N PRO A 219 -27.06 -6.00 11.79
CA PRO A 219 -27.26 -7.40 11.33
C PRO A 219 -26.28 -8.41 11.94
N TYR A 220 -25.19 -7.96 12.57
CA TYR A 220 -24.08 -8.80 13.02
C TYR A 220 -23.98 -8.93 14.54
N PHE A 221 -24.87 -8.23 15.29
CA PHE A 221 -24.83 -8.19 16.76
C PHE A 221 -26.25 -8.28 17.35
N THR A 222 -26.39 -8.92 18.51
CA THR A 222 -27.67 -8.95 19.24
C THR A 222 -28.04 -7.56 19.76
N THR A 223 -29.32 -7.35 20.06
CA THR A 223 -29.80 -6.10 20.67
C THR A 223 -29.06 -5.79 21.99
N ALA A 224 -28.83 -6.78 22.83
CA ALA A 224 -28.07 -6.62 24.08
C ALA A 224 -26.61 -6.20 23.84
N GLN A 225 -25.95 -6.77 22.82
CA GLN A 225 -24.59 -6.35 22.47
C GLN A 225 -24.53 -4.92 21.94
N LEU A 226 -25.56 -4.47 21.20
CA LEU A 226 -25.63 -3.12 20.64
C LEU A 226 -25.86 -2.03 21.70
N GLU A 227 -26.13 -2.40 22.97
CA GLU A 227 -26.18 -1.48 24.10
C GLU A 227 -24.78 -1.06 24.60
N ASP A 228 -23.73 -1.82 24.25
CA ASP A 228 -22.35 -1.46 24.58
C ASP A 228 -22.03 -0.05 24.04
N PRO A 229 -21.44 0.86 24.85
CA PRO A 229 -21.12 2.22 24.44
C PRO A 229 -20.29 2.34 23.17
N ILE A 230 -19.50 1.31 22.79
CA ILE A 230 -18.72 1.30 21.55
C ILE A 230 -19.60 1.50 20.32
N PHE A 231 -20.84 0.98 20.33
CA PHE A 231 -21.76 1.09 19.20
C PHE A 231 -22.44 2.47 19.08
N THR A 232 -22.22 3.37 20.05
CA THR A 232 -22.63 4.78 19.93
C THR A 232 -21.61 5.61 19.15
N LYS A 233 -20.37 5.10 19.03
CA LYS A 233 -19.29 5.71 18.25
C LYS A 233 -19.56 5.60 16.74
N ARG A 234 -18.80 6.36 15.94
CA ARG A 234 -18.76 6.24 14.47
C ARG A 234 -17.57 5.39 14.04
N ALA A 235 -17.58 4.95 12.78
CA ALA A 235 -16.52 4.13 12.22
C ALA A 235 -15.11 4.73 12.40
N GLU A 236 -14.98 6.04 12.22
CA GLU A 236 -13.71 6.76 12.32
C GLU A 236 -13.16 6.92 13.75
N ASN A 237 -13.97 6.62 14.76
CA ASN A 237 -13.57 6.74 16.16
C ASN A 237 -12.89 5.46 16.70
N LEU A 238 -12.97 4.35 15.97
CA LEU A 238 -12.42 3.07 16.39
C LEU A 238 -11.01 2.87 15.84
N THR A 239 -10.16 2.27 16.67
CA THR A 239 -8.85 1.78 16.26
C THR A 239 -8.97 0.41 15.58
N TYR A 240 -7.89 -0.07 14.94
CA TYR A 240 -7.87 -1.42 14.38
C TYR A 240 -8.00 -2.50 15.46
N GLU A 241 -7.49 -2.27 16.69
CA GLU A 241 -7.67 -3.16 17.83
C GLU A 241 -9.13 -3.26 18.26
N ASP A 242 -9.85 -2.12 18.30
CA ASP A 242 -11.29 -2.11 18.60
C ASP A 242 -12.06 -2.96 17.59
N TYR A 243 -11.76 -2.81 16.27
CA TYR A 243 -12.37 -3.62 15.23
C TYR A 243 -12.03 -5.11 15.36
N ALA A 244 -10.76 -5.43 15.65
CA ALA A 244 -10.32 -6.80 15.88
C ALA A 244 -11.08 -7.45 17.05
N ALA A 245 -11.21 -6.74 18.17
CA ALA A 245 -11.96 -7.21 19.33
C ALA A 245 -13.45 -7.43 19.04
N LEU A 246 -14.07 -6.55 18.23
CA LEU A 246 -15.45 -6.69 17.82
C LEU A 246 -15.70 -7.97 17.01
N THR A 247 -14.71 -8.50 16.27
CA THR A 247 -14.88 -9.73 15.49
C THR A 247 -15.30 -10.93 16.34
N PHE A 248 -14.84 -11.03 17.59
CA PHE A 248 -15.20 -12.12 18.50
C PHE A 248 -16.64 -12.07 19.01
N LYS A 249 -17.25 -10.90 18.94
CA LYS A 249 -18.63 -10.67 19.39
C LYS A 249 -19.65 -10.80 18.25
N MET A 250 -19.19 -10.88 17.00
CA MET A 250 -20.08 -10.99 15.83
C MET A 250 -20.82 -12.33 15.81
N HIS A 251 -22.11 -12.28 15.50
CA HIS A 251 -22.79 -13.48 15.02
C HIS A 251 -22.28 -13.75 13.60
N VAL A 252 -21.74 -14.94 13.36
CA VAL A 252 -21.55 -15.42 12.01
C VAL A 252 -22.95 -15.64 11.44
N ALA A 253 -23.42 -14.73 10.59
CA ALA A 253 -24.61 -15.01 9.80
C ALA A 253 -24.31 -16.32 9.03
N SER A 254 -25.04 -17.38 9.38
CA SER A 254 -24.97 -18.66 8.68
C SER A 254 -25.35 -18.36 7.23
N THR A 255 -24.36 -18.33 6.33
CA THR A 255 -24.53 -18.32 4.88
C THR A 255 -24.40 -19.72 4.37
#